data_b80f697e5442126981f2ccb8b6ca7897
#
_entry.id   b80f697e5442126981f2ccb8b6ca7897
#
_cell.length_a   1.000
_cell.length_b   1.000
_cell.length_c   1.000
_cell.angle_alpha   90.00
_cell.angle_beta   90.00
_cell.angle_gamma   90.00
#
_symmetry.space_group_name_H-M   'P 1'
#
loop_
_entity.id
_entity.type
_entity.pdbx_description
1 polymer ?
#
loop_
_entity_poly.entity_id
_entity_poly.type
_entity_poly.pdbx_seq_one_letter_code
_entity_poly.pdbx_strand_id
1 'polypeptide(L)'
;NYSIAREFTDINNLAAGYVFSNYNAIYQGNRDLESALYHSASLNFFSFNMFNFQNVFANFAYNKRIDAFKNAGVITGINQVNTTINAALPDETFTGSANYQRTFGKIKVSSRANFSQSILNNVINNTPRVSKSFTQTYRGSMATNFRSAPNIELGYSYTVNDYNNAGRLSTFYTDRPFAKLDMLFLKSFIFTADYDYYHYRDAAKTADNEYAFLNANLSYQKRDSKWEYNIQVTNALNTEALNQDGFNDLFISSSAYMVQPRYVVFKLKYDL
;
A
#
# COMPACT_ATOMS: atom_id res chain seq x y z
N ASN A 1 5.66 0.70 23.94
CA ASN A 1 7.02 1.23 23.85
C ASN A 1 6.97 2.70 23.50
N TYR A 2 7.88 3.49 24.14
CA TYR A 2 8.12 4.88 23.78
C TYR A 2 9.63 5.10 23.73
N SER A 3 10.10 5.85 22.74
CA SER A 3 11.50 6.20 22.57
C SER A 3 11.67 7.63 22.06
N ILE A 4 12.80 8.23 22.41
CA ILE A 4 13.26 9.51 21.89
C ILE A 4 14.63 9.24 21.27
N ALA A 5 14.84 9.69 20.06
CA ALA A 5 16.10 9.57 19.35
C ALA A 5 16.42 10.84 18.57
N ARG A 6 17.69 11.03 18.25
CA ARG A 6 18.13 12.06 17.31
C ARG A 6 18.24 11.43 15.93
N GLU A 7 17.70 12.13 14.94
CA GLU A 7 17.83 11.80 13.53
C GLU A 7 18.88 12.72 12.91
N PHE A 8 19.83 12.13 12.20
CA PHE A 8 20.86 12.89 11.47
C PHE A 8 20.48 12.89 9.99
N THR A 9 20.81 13.99 9.32
CA THR A 9 20.54 14.11 7.88
C THR A 9 21.48 13.22 7.06
N ASP A 10 21.05 12.87 5.84
CA ASP A 10 21.92 12.23 4.87
C ASP A 10 23.06 13.17 4.45
N ILE A 11 24.27 12.61 4.23
CA ILE A 11 25.45 13.38 3.81
C ILE A 11 25.23 14.15 2.51
N ASN A 12 24.38 13.65 1.63
CA ASN A 12 24.02 14.34 0.38
C ASN A 12 23.30 15.65 0.63
N ASN A 13 22.55 15.76 1.73
CA ASN A 13 21.88 17.00 2.12
C ASN A 13 22.85 18.07 2.65
N LEU A 14 24.07 17.66 3.04
CA LEU A 14 25.12 18.58 3.49
C LEU A 14 26.03 19.05 2.35
N ALA A 15 25.95 18.45 1.17
CA ALA A 15 26.79 18.78 0.05
C ALA A 15 26.40 20.14 -0.53
N ALA A 16 27.31 21.12 -0.46
CA ALA A 16 27.05 22.51 -0.90
C ALA A 16 26.95 22.70 -2.44
N GLY A 17 27.07 21.63 -3.21
CA GLY A 17 26.96 21.68 -4.68
C GLY A 17 25.52 21.67 -5.16
N TYR A 18 25.33 22.11 -6.42
CA TYR A 18 24.04 21.98 -7.10
C TYR A 18 23.94 20.64 -7.80
N VAL A 19 22.81 19.98 -7.62
CA VAL A 19 22.49 18.69 -8.26
C VAL A 19 21.19 18.85 -9.06
N PHE A 20 21.20 18.46 -10.33
CA PHE A 20 19.97 18.39 -11.10
C PHE A 20 19.16 17.19 -10.65
N SER A 21 17.95 17.43 -10.11
CA SER A 21 17.01 16.38 -9.74
C SER A 21 16.20 15.91 -10.95
N ASN A 22 15.89 16.84 -11.85
CA ASN A 22 15.26 16.59 -13.14
C ASN A 22 15.46 17.79 -14.07
N TYR A 23 14.78 17.83 -15.23
CA TYR A 23 14.95 18.86 -16.26
C TYR A 23 14.63 20.30 -15.79
N ASN A 24 13.85 20.47 -14.74
CA ASN A 24 13.41 21.76 -14.22
C ASN A 24 13.64 21.96 -12.71
N ALA A 25 14.30 21.02 -12.05
CA ALA A 25 14.55 21.06 -10.62
C ALA A 25 16.02 20.85 -10.27
N ILE A 26 16.53 21.78 -9.48
CA ILE A 26 17.88 21.78 -8.93
C ILE A 26 17.77 21.61 -7.41
N TYR A 27 18.64 20.79 -6.85
CA TYR A 27 18.79 20.65 -5.39
C TYR A 27 20.13 21.25 -4.96
N GLN A 28 20.14 21.98 -3.87
CA GLN A 28 21.33 22.48 -3.21
C GLN A 28 21.33 21.99 -1.76
N GLY A 29 22.39 21.32 -1.35
CA GLY A 29 22.54 20.90 0.04
C GLY A 29 22.80 22.07 0.98
N ASN A 30 22.60 21.83 2.26
CA ASN A 30 22.75 22.83 3.33
C ASN A 30 23.68 22.26 4.43
N ARG A 31 24.81 22.92 4.66
CA ARG A 31 25.80 22.49 5.67
C ARG A 31 25.41 22.83 7.11
N ASP A 32 24.44 23.73 7.28
CA ASP A 32 24.01 24.21 8.59
C ASP A 32 22.89 23.35 9.19
N LEU A 33 22.67 22.13 8.63
CA LEU A 33 21.67 21.21 9.15
C LEU A 33 22.11 20.63 10.50
N GLU A 34 21.23 20.75 11.47
CA GLU A 34 21.34 20.16 12.79
C GLU A 34 20.53 18.86 12.89
N SER A 35 20.81 18.04 13.92
CA SER A 35 20.01 16.82 14.14
C SER A 35 18.58 17.13 14.55
N ALA A 36 17.61 16.43 13.96
CA ALA A 36 16.22 16.48 14.36
C ALA A 36 15.93 15.63 15.60
N LEU A 37 14.93 15.99 16.39
CA LEU A 37 14.45 15.18 17.51
C LEU A 37 13.26 14.33 17.04
N TYR A 38 13.34 13.04 17.30
CA TYR A 38 12.35 12.06 16.89
C TYR A 38 11.73 11.37 18.11
N HIS A 39 10.42 11.49 18.26
CA HIS A 39 9.62 10.78 19.25
C HIS A 39 8.86 9.65 18.55
N SER A 40 8.96 8.45 19.11
CA SER A 40 8.23 7.29 18.63
C SER A 40 7.51 6.60 19.77
N ALA A 41 6.21 6.35 19.57
CA ALA A 41 5.40 5.57 20.49
C ALA A 41 4.75 4.42 19.73
N SER A 42 4.76 3.21 20.28
CA SER A 42 4.11 2.06 19.68
C SER A 42 3.40 1.19 20.69
N LEU A 43 2.24 0.66 20.28
CA LEU A 43 1.45 -0.31 21.03
C LEU A 43 1.18 -1.51 20.14
N ASN A 44 1.50 -2.70 20.66
CA ASN A 44 1.23 -3.97 19.97
C ASN A 44 0.35 -4.82 20.87
N PHE A 45 -0.68 -5.39 20.31
CA PHE A 45 -1.56 -6.34 20.96
C PHE A 45 -1.64 -7.62 20.13
N PHE A 46 -1.48 -8.75 20.79
CA PHE A 46 -1.63 -10.06 20.17
C PHE A 46 -2.43 -10.96 21.11
N SER A 47 -3.42 -11.66 20.58
CA SER A 47 -4.18 -12.69 21.28
C SER A 47 -4.45 -13.85 20.34
N PHE A 48 -4.15 -15.05 20.81
CA PHE A 48 -4.41 -16.28 20.09
C PHE A 48 -5.14 -17.28 20.97
N ASN A 49 -6.21 -17.88 20.46
CA ASN A 49 -6.96 -18.92 21.14
C ASN A 49 -7.01 -20.17 20.26
N MET A 50 -6.34 -21.24 20.71
CA MET A 50 -6.23 -22.51 19.98
C MET A 50 -7.56 -23.28 19.89
N PHE A 51 -8.48 -23.12 20.88
CA PHE A 51 -9.70 -23.90 20.93
C PHE A 51 -10.72 -23.47 19.87
N ASN A 52 -10.76 -22.20 19.55
CA ASN A 52 -11.67 -21.64 18.52
C ASN A 52 -10.95 -21.03 17.34
N PHE A 53 -9.63 -21.27 17.23
CA PHE A 53 -8.77 -20.78 16.14
C PHE A 53 -8.98 -19.27 15.91
N GLN A 54 -9.03 -18.53 17.02
CA GLN A 54 -9.15 -17.07 17.00
C GLN A 54 -7.76 -16.44 17.08
N ASN A 55 -7.52 -15.50 16.20
CA ASN A 55 -6.32 -14.67 16.18
C ASN A 55 -6.72 -13.20 16.11
N VAL A 56 -6.20 -12.41 17.06
CA VAL A 56 -6.35 -10.95 17.09
C VAL A 56 -4.97 -10.35 17.13
N PHE A 57 -4.70 -9.46 16.20
CA PHE A 57 -3.48 -8.68 16.18
C PHE A 57 -3.85 -7.20 15.98
N ALA A 58 -3.27 -6.33 16.79
CA ALA A 58 -3.37 -4.89 16.59
C ALA A 58 -2.02 -4.23 16.84
N ASN A 59 -1.70 -3.28 15.99
CA ASN A 59 -0.49 -2.47 16.09
C ASN A 59 -0.88 -1.00 15.87
N PHE A 60 -0.35 -0.11 16.72
CA PHE A 60 -0.47 1.34 16.59
C PHE A 60 0.92 1.95 16.76
N ALA A 61 1.25 2.88 15.90
CA ALA A 61 2.49 3.63 16.00
C ALA A 61 2.22 5.12 15.74
N TYR A 62 2.80 5.95 16.58
CA TYR A 62 2.80 7.40 16.46
C TYR A 62 4.23 7.89 16.44
N ASN A 63 4.55 8.72 15.46
CA ASN A 63 5.85 9.33 15.32
C ASN A 63 5.70 10.84 15.16
N LYS A 64 6.57 11.57 15.87
CA LYS A 64 6.65 13.03 15.78
C LYS A 64 8.11 13.45 15.63
N ARG A 65 8.38 14.24 14.61
CA ARG A 65 9.67 14.87 14.40
C ARG A 65 9.57 16.34 14.78
N ILE A 66 10.45 16.78 15.67
CA ILE A 66 10.60 18.19 16.09
C ILE A 66 11.89 18.70 15.48
N ASP A 67 11.91 19.95 15.03
CA ASP A 67 13.01 20.55 14.28
C ASP A 67 13.43 19.71 13.06
N ALA A 68 12.41 19.14 12.40
CA ALA A 68 12.59 18.19 11.32
C ALA A 68 13.28 18.82 10.11
N PHE A 69 13.95 17.96 9.35
CA PHE A 69 14.45 18.31 8.02
C PHE A 69 13.28 18.58 7.10
N LYS A 70 13.23 19.79 6.53
CA LYS A 70 12.17 20.24 5.66
C LYS A 70 12.71 20.52 4.27
N ASN A 71 11.93 20.16 3.28
CA ASN A 71 12.18 20.63 1.94
C ASN A 71 11.73 22.09 1.84
N ALA A 72 12.67 22.97 1.55
CA ALA A 72 12.41 24.37 1.24
C ALA A 72 12.62 24.58 -0.25
N GLY A 73 11.55 24.90 -0.97
CA GLY A 73 11.57 25.09 -2.41
C GLY A 73 11.22 26.50 -2.82
N VAL A 74 11.96 27.03 -3.79
CA VAL A 74 11.59 28.25 -4.52
C VAL A 74 11.16 27.83 -5.91
N ILE A 75 9.91 28.14 -6.24
CA ILE A 75 9.30 27.81 -7.54
C ILE A 75 9.10 29.10 -8.31
N THR A 76 9.71 29.19 -9.50
CA THR A 76 9.57 30.33 -10.42
C THR A 76 9.19 29.82 -11.81
N GLY A 77 7.94 29.99 -12.17
CA GLY A 77 7.37 29.39 -13.37
C GLY A 77 7.43 27.86 -13.32
N ILE A 78 8.16 27.21 -14.23
CA ILE A 78 8.35 25.77 -14.25
C ILE A 78 9.62 25.33 -13.50
N ASN A 79 10.49 26.26 -13.13
CA ASN A 79 11.78 25.96 -12.49
C ASN A 79 11.64 25.88 -10.97
N GLN A 80 12.34 24.95 -10.38
CA GLN A 80 12.33 24.69 -8.95
C GLN A 80 13.76 24.60 -8.41
N VAL A 81 14.04 25.35 -7.35
CA VAL A 81 15.27 25.21 -6.57
C VAL A 81 14.90 24.70 -5.18
N ASN A 82 15.40 23.56 -4.81
CA ASN A 82 15.12 22.91 -3.53
C ASN A 82 16.35 22.91 -2.64
N THR A 83 16.14 23.04 -1.36
CA THR A 83 17.14 22.81 -0.32
C THR A 83 16.50 22.14 0.89
N THR A 84 17.29 21.55 1.75
CA THR A 84 16.84 21.05 3.04
C THR A 84 17.17 22.04 4.14
N ILE A 85 16.22 22.32 5.02
CA ILE A 85 16.39 23.19 6.19
C ILE A 85 15.91 22.48 7.46
N ASN A 86 16.43 22.86 8.63
CA ASN A 86 15.74 22.58 9.88
C ASN A 86 14.68 23.64 10.11
N ALA A 87 13.48 23.23 10.48
CA ALA A 87 12.41 24.15 10.84
C ALA A 87 11.64 23.62 12.05
N ALA A 88 11.23 24.51 12.93
CA ALA A 88 10.38 24.23 14.10
C ALA A 88 8.92 23.94 13.69
N LEU A 89 8.77 23.15 12.63
CA LEU A 89 7.49 22.70 12.05
C LEU A 89 7.42 21.18 12.21
N PRO A 90 6.71 20.65 13.20
CA PRO A 90 6.70 19.22 13.46
C PRO A 90 6.02 18.43 12.36
N ASP A 91 6.62 17.29 11.97
CA ASP A 91 5.92 16.28 11.20
C ASP A 91 5.34 15.22 12.12
N GLU A 92 4.14 14.79 11.82
CA GLU A 92 3.46 13.77 12.61
C GLU A 92 2.94 12.67 11.70
N THR A 93 3.17 11.42 12.11
CA THR A 93 2.58 10.25 11.45
C THR A 93 1.93 9.37 12.49
N PHE A 94 0.74 8.91 12.18
CA PHE A 94 0.02 7.90 12.95
C PHE A 94 -0.33 6.75 12.02
N THR A 95 0.03 5.53 12.41
CA THR A 95 -0.33 4.31 11.69
C THR A 95 -1.00 3.34 12.64
N GLY A 96 -1.99 2.64 12.15
CA GLY A 96 -2.68 1.61 12.91
C GLY A 96 -3.10 0.47 12.00
N SER A 97 -2.98 -0.74 12.52
CA SER A 97 -3.54 -1.92 11.89
C SER A 97 -4.21 -2.81 12.93
N ALA A 98 -5.35 -3.36 12.58
CA ALA A 98 -6.05 -4.38 13.37
C ALA A 98 -6.45 -5.53 12.45
N ASN A 99 -6.22 -6.75 12.90
CA ASN A 99 -6.61 -7.95 12.20
C ASN A 99 -7.32 -8.89 13.18
N TYR A 100 -8.49 -9.35 12.79
CA TYR A 100 -9.25 -10.36 13.49
C TYR A 100 -9.51 -11.53 12.56
N GLN A 101 -9.26 -12.73 13.03
CA GLN A 101 -9.57 -13.96 12.30
C GLN A 101 -10.13 -14.98 13.28
N ARG A 102 -11.19 -15.68 12.85
CA ARG A 102 -11.75 -16.80 13.60
C ARG A 102 -12.33 -17.85 12.68
N THR A 103 -12.17 -19.12 13.06
CA THR A 103 -12.73 -20.24 12.34
C THR A 103 -13.94 -20.82 13.08
N PHE A 104 -15.07 -20.91 12.42
CA PHE A 104 -16.31 -21.49 12.88
C PHE A 104 -16.56 -22.78 12.11
N GLY A 105 -16.18 -23.91 12.68
CA GLY A 105 -16.25 -25.20 11.98
C GLY A 105 -15.41 -25.22 10.71
N LYS A 106 -16.04 -25.10 9.56
CA LYS A 106 -15.38 -25.09 8.22
C LYS A 106 -15.37 -23.70 7.57
N ILE A 107 -15.80 -22.69 8.27
CA ILE A 107 -15.84 -21.32 7.76
C ILE A 107 -14.86 -20.48 8.55
N LYS A 108 -13.94 -19.84 7.85
CA LYS A 108 -12.99 -18.86 8.38
C LYS A 108 -13.51 -17.46 8.05
N VAL A 109 -13.67 -16.63 9.07
CA VAL A 109 -14.01 -15.20 8.94
C VAL A 109 -12.78 -14.39 9.27
N SER A 110 -12.46 -13.42 8.43
CA SER A 110 -11.34 -12.50 8.62
C SER A 110 -11.80 -11.06 8.43
N SER A 111 -11.31 -10.18 9.29
CA SER A 111 -11.52 -8.73 9.18
C SER A 111 -10.20 -8.01 9.42
N ARG A 112 -9.90 -7.00 8.63
CA ARG A 112 -8.71 -6.16 8.77
C ARG A 112 -9.08 -4.70 8.58
N ALA A 113 -8.52 -3.85 9.43
CA ALA A 113 -8.56 -2.40 9.27
C ALA A 113 -7.13 -1.87 9.33
N ASN A 114 -6.79 -0.95 8.41
CA ASN A 114 -5.53 -0.23 8.41
C ASN A 114 -5.82 1.26 8.29
N PHE A 115 -5.07 2.07 9.04
CA PHE A 115 -5.11 3.53 8.93
C PHE A 115 -3.70 4.09 8.89
N SER A 116 -3.53 5.12 8.10
CA SER A 116 -2.29 5.87 8.03
C SER A 116 -2.63 7.35 7.91
N GLN A 117 -2.25 8.14 8.89
CA GLN A 117 -2.36 9.58 8.86
C GLN A 117 -0.96 10.19 8.84
N SER A 118 -0.76 11.17 7.97
CA SER A 118 0.48 11.92 7.88
C SER A 118 0.18 13.41 7.84
N ILE A 119 0.89 14.18 8.65
CA ILE A 119 0.89 15.65 8.66
C ILE A 119 2.32 16.06 8.37
N LEU A 120 2.56 16.64 7.20
CA LEU A 120 3.86 17.07 6.73
C LEU A 120 3.86 18.57 6.56
N ASN A 121 4.92 19.21 7.03
CA ASN A 121 5.10 20.64 6.93
C ASN A 121 6.31 20.93 6.05
N ASN A 122 6.14 21.81 5.07
CA ASN A 122 7.18 22.25 4.14
C ASN A 122 7.18 23.75 4.00
N VAL A 123 8.22 24.30 3.38
CA VAL A 123 8.34 25.72 3.08
C VAL A 123 8.46 25.89 1.57
N ILE A 124 7.48 26.59 0.97
CA ILE A 124 7.47 26.86 -0.47
C ILE A 124 7.37 28.37 -0.67
N ASN A 125 8.31 28.94 -1.41
CA ASN A 125 8.42 30.38 -1.60
C ASN A 125 8.40 31.15 -0.27
N ASN A 126 9.19 30.68 0.71
CA ASN A 126 9.27 31.20 2.09
C ASN A 126 7.94 31.17 2.87
N THR A 127 6.95 30.42 2.40
CA THR A 127 5.66 30.27 3.08
C THR A 127 5.50 28.86 3.61
N PRO A 128 5.26 28.66 4.92
CA PRO A 128 4.96 27.35 5.48
C PRO A 128 3.68 26.79 4.86
N ARG A 129 3.72 25.51 4.50
CA ARG A 129 2.57 24.76 3.97
C ARG A 129 2.40 23.46 4.72
N VAL A 130 1.16 23.13 5.00
CA VAL A 130 0.78 21.89 5.67
C VAL A 130 0.09 20.98 4.67
N SER A 131 0.62 19.79 4.52
CA SER A 131 0.02 18.72 3.73
C SER A 131 -0.41 17.58 4.65
N LYS A 132 -1.67 17.16 4.52
CA LYS A 132 -2.25 16.10 5.34
C LYS A 132 -2.76 14.98 4.44
N SER A 133 -2.49 13.74 4.83
CA SER A 133 -3.11 12.56 4.23
C SER A 133 -3.73 11.69 5.31
N PHE A 134 -4.87 11.11 5.01
CA PHE A 134 -5.49 10.08 5.85
C PHE A 134 -6.00 8.96 4.95
N THR A 135 -5.34 7.82 5.02
CA THR A 135 -5.71 6.60 4.30
C THR A 135 -6.35 5.62 5.26
N GLN A 136 -7.49 5.10 4.89
CA GLN A 136 -8.23 4.08 5.64
C GLN A 136 -8.52 2.91 4.71
N THR A 137 -8.22 1.69 5.14
CA THR A 137 -8.56 0.48 4.39
C THR A 137 -9.26 -0.50 5.31
N TYR A 138 -10.44 -0.92 4.93
CA TYR A 138 -11.24 -1.93 5.60
C TYR A 138 -11.36 -3.14 4.69
N ARG A 139 -11.10 -4.33 5.21
CA ARG A 139 -11.24 -5.58 4.46
C ARG A 139 -11.97 -6.60 5.31
N GLY A 140 -12.96 -7.26 4.74
CA GLY A 140 -13.65 -8.40 5.31
C GLY A 140 -13.64 -9.57 4.33
N SER A 141 -13.48 -10.81 4.82
CA SER A 141 -13.64 -12.00 4.00
C SER A 141 -14.19 -13.19 4.78
N MET A 142 -14.84 -14.07 4.05
CA MET A 142 -15.28 -15.38 4.51
C MET A 142 -14.70 -16.44 3.58
N ALA A 143 -14.06 -17.44 4.14
CA ALA A 143 -13.47 -18.54 3.39
C ALA A 143 -13.93 -19.89 3.93
N THR A 144 -14.17 -20.84 3.06
CA THR A 144 -14.36 -22.22 3.44
C THR A 144 -13.00 -22.92 3.69
N ASN A 145 -12.99 -23.97 4.51
CA ASN A 145 -11.80 -24.74 4.81
C ASN A 145 -12.16 -26.23 4.83
N PHE A 146 -12.40 -26.79 3.67
CA PHE A 146 -12.69 -28.21 3.46
C PHE A 146 -11.41 -28.95 3.09
N ARG A 147 -11.30 -30.21 3.51
CA ARG A 147 -10.13 -31.06 3.20
C ARG A 147 -10.19 -31.65 1.79
N SER A 148 -11.39 -31.95 1.29
CA SER A 148 -11.58 -32.74 0.05
C SER A 148 -12.63 -32.12 -0.89
N ALA A 149 -13.07 -30.90 -0.61
CA ALA A 149 -14.02 -30.16 -1.43
C ALA A 149 -13.40 -28.82 -1.82
N PRO A 150 -13.93 -28.15 -2.85
CA PRO A 150 -13.47 -26.81 -3.20
C PRO A 150 -13.51 -25.84 -2.02
N ASN A 151 -12.49 -25.02 -1.90
CA ASN A 151 -12.45 -23.92 -0.96
C ASN A 151 -12.67 -22.61 -1.72
N ILE A 152 -13.56 -21.79 -1.19
CA ILE A 152 -13.93 -20.50 -1.77
C ILE A 152 -13.70 -19.44 -0.70
N GLU A 153 -13.00 -18.36 -1.05
CA GLU A 153 -12.94 -17.12 -0.28
C GLU A 153 -13.69 -16.03 -1.03
N LEU A 154 -14.62 -15.39 -0.37
CA LEU A 154 -15.29 -14.17 -0.85
C LEU A 154 -14.97 -13.05 0.12
N GLY A 155 -14.69 -11.88 -0.42
CA GLY A 155 -14.38 -10.74 0.42
C GLY A 155 -14.57 -9.40 -0.29
N TYR A 156 -14.46 -8.38 0.52
CA TYR A 156 -14.58 -6.99 0.10
C TYR A 156 -13.56 -6.14 0.81
N SER A 157 -12.91 -5.26 0.06
CA SER A 157 -12.00 -4.25 0.61
C SER A 157 -12.48 -2.87 0.17
N TYR A 158 -12.49 -1.93 1.10
CA TYR A 158 -12.83 -0.54 0.87
C TYR A 158 -11.70 0.35 1.34
N THR A 159 -11.21 1.22 0.46
CA THR A 159 -10.15 2.18 0.76
C THR A 159 -10.64 3.59 0.53
N VAL A 160 -10.35 4.46 1.49
CA VAL A 160 -10.57 5.90 1.41
C VAL A 160 -9.24 6.60 1.59
N ASN A 161 -8.89 7.47 0.66
CA ASN A 161 -7.72 8.35 0.72
C ASN A 161 -8.19 9.80 0.76
N ASP A 162 -8.04 10.43 1.91
CA ASP A 162 -8.31 11.86 2.11
C ASP A 162 -7.01 12.64 2.08
N TYR A 163 -6.89 13.58 1.16
CA TYR A 163 -5.74 14.46 0.99
C TYR A 163 -6.14 15.91 1.16
N ASN A 164 -5.31 16.64 1.91
CA ASN A 164 -5.41 18.09 2.05
C ASN A 164 -4.02 18.69 1.83
N ASN A 165 -3.84 19.34 0.70
CA ASN A 165 -2.61 20.04 0.38
C ASN A 165 -2.85 21.56 0.41
N ALA A 166 -2.40 22.19 1.50
CA ALA A 166 -2.54 23.63 1.73
C ALA A 166 -3.98 24.15 1.53
N GLY A 167 -4.98 23.41 2.03
CA GLY A 167 -6.40 23.75 1.94
C GLY A 167 -7.14 23.16 0.72
N ARG A 168 -6.44 22.60 -0.25
CA ARG A 168 -7.07 21.90 -1.37
C ARG A 168 -7.36 20.45 -0.96
N LEU A 169 -8.63 20.11 -0.90
CA LEU A 169 -9.11 18.79 -0.53
C LEU A 169 -9.29 17.90 -1.76
N SER A 170 -8.90 16.65 -1.63
CA SER A 170 -9.16 15.58 -2.62
C SER A 170 -9.40 14.28 -1.89
N THR A 171 -10.49 13.60 -2.20
CA THR A 171 -10.83 12.29 -1.63
C THR A 171 -11.02 11.27 -2.73
N PHE A 172 -10.37 10.13 -2.58
CA PHE A 172 -10.45 8.99 -3.49
C PHE A 172 -10.99 7.78 -2.78
N TYR A 173 -11.82 7.02 -3.48
CA TYR A 173 -12.45 5.80 -2.99
C TYR A 173 -12.06 4.63 -3.88
N THR A 174 -11.78 3.49 -3.28
CA THR A 174 -11.59 2.23 -4.02
C THR A 174 -12.41 1.13 -3.38
N ASP A 175 -13.38 0.61 -4.11
CA ASP A 175 -14.11 -0.60 -3.79
C ASP A 175 -13.43 -1.78 -4.47
N ARG A 176 -13.21 -2.88 -3.73
CA ARG A 176 -12.56 -4.07 -4.25
C ARG A 176 -13.25 -5.33 -3.72
N PRO A 177 -14.39 -5.77 -4.29
CA PRO A 177 -14.86 -7.13 -4.12
C PRO A 177 -13.87 -8.11 -4.76
N PHE A 178 -13.67 -9.26 -4.11
CA PHE A 178 -12.78 -10.30 -4.62
C PHE A 178 -13.32 -11.68 -4.31
N ALA A 179 -12.92 -12.64 -5.13
CA ALA A 179 -13.23 -14.05 -4.96
C ALA A 179 -11.99 -14.89 -5.25
N LYS A 180 -11.77 -15.95 -4.45
CA LYS A 180 -10.72 -16.95 -4.69
C LYS A 180 -11.33 -18.33 -4.66
N LEU A 181 -10.85 -19.18 -5.51
CA LEU A 181 -11.23 -20.58 -5.59
C LEU A 181 -9.98 -21.47 -5.56
N ASP A 182 -9.97 -22.42 -4.65
CA ASP A 182 -8.94 -23.47 -4.56
C ASP A 182 -9.64 -24.82 -4.61
N MET A 183 -9.29 -25.65 -5.58
CA MET A 183 -9.93 -26.94 -5.81
C MET A 183 -8.91 -28.03 -6.13
N LEU A 184 -8.93 -29.09 -5.33
CA LEU A 184 -8.26 -30.34 -5.67
C LEU A 184 -9.31 -31.30 -6.26
N PHE A 185 -9.11 -31.79 -7.47
CA PHE A 185 -10.01 -32.71 -8.12
C PHE A 185 -9.24 -33.90 -8.78
N LEU A 186 -9.91 -35.02 -8.95
CA LEU A 186 -9.32 -36.23 -9.48
C LEU A 186 -8.00 -36.66 -8.76
N LYS A 187 -7.80 -36.24 -7.50
CA LYS A 187 -6.64 -36.54 -6.66
C LYS A 187 -5.28 -36.05 -7.18
N SER A 188 -5.24 -35.47 -8.38
CA SER A 188 -3.99 -35.09 -9.07
C SER A 188 -4.04 -33.71 -9.70
N PHE A 189 -5.19 -33.08 -9.77
CA PHE A 189 -5.34 -31.77 -10.34
C PHE A 189 -5.61 -30.73 -9.25
N ILE A 190 -4.84 -29.65 -9.26
CA ILE A 190 -5.05 -28.48 -8.42
C ILE A 190 -5.43 -27.33 -9.33
N PHE A 191 -6.62 -26.77 -9.13
CA PHE A 191 -7.07 -25.59 -9.81
C PHE A 191 -7.21 -24.45 -8.82
N THR A 192 -6.61 -23.31 -9.14
CA THR A 192 -6.79 -22.06 -8.39
C THR A 192 -7.25 -20.97 -9.31
N ALA A 193 -8.13 -20.10 -8.84
CA ALA A 193 -8.55 -18.91 -9.56
C ALA A 193 -8.71 -17.73 -8.58
N ASP A 194 -8.22 -16.58 -8.97
CA ASP A 194 -8.35 -15.32 -8.24
C ASP A 194 -9.04 -14.30 -9.12
N TYR A 195 -10.13 -13.74 -8.62
CA TYR A 195 -10.86 -12.66 -9.25
C TYR A 195 -10.84 -11.42 -8.36
N ASP A 196 -10.43 -10.29 -8.89
CA ASP A 196 -10.46 -8.98 -8.25
C ASP A 196 -11.18 -8.00 -9.17
N TYR A 197 -12.16 -7.29 -8.62
CA TYR A 197 -12.78 -6.15 -9.29
C TYR A 197 -12.44 -4.89 -8.52
N TYR A 198 -12.15 -3.80 -9.21
CA TYR A 198 -11.83 -2.50 -8.65
C TYR A 198 -12.79 -1.45 -9.24
N HIS A 199 -13.39 -0.67 -8.38
CA HIS A 199 -14.06 0.56 -8.74
C HIS A 199 -13.34 1.72 -8.04
N TYR A 200 -12.57 2.47 -8.80
CA TYR A 200 -11.80 3.61 -8.35
C TYR A 200 -12.49 4.91 -8.78
N ARG A 201 -12.77 5.79 -7.82
CA ARG A 201 -13.43 7.07 -8.07
C ARG A 201 -12.94 8.16 -7.13
N ASP A 202 -13.01 9.42 -7.57
CA ASP A 202 -12.83 10.58 -6.73
C ASP A 202 -14.18 11.17 -6.26
N ALA A 203 -14.14 11.99 -5.19
CA ALA A 203 -15.34 12.64 -4.65
C ALA A 203 -15.97 13.64 -5.64
N ALA A 204 -15.18 14.23 -6.52
CA ALA A 204 -15.63 15.16 -7.56
C ALA A 204 -16.19 14.47 -8.80
N LYS A 205 -16.10 13.12 -8.89
CA LYS A 205 -16.48 12.30 -10.03
C LYS A 205 -15.77 12.69 -11.34
N THR A 206 -14.55 13.18 -11.24
CA THR A 206 -13.69 13.45 -12.39
C THR A 206 -12.88 12.21 -12.79
N ALA A 207 -12.65 11.30 -11.84
CA ALA A 207 -12.14 9.96 -12.07
C ALA A 207 -13.20 8.95 -11.61
N ASP A 208 -13.63 8.07 -12.53
CA ASP A 208 -14.55 6.97 -12.27
C ASP A 208 -14.16 5.82 -13.19
N ASN A 209 -13.44 4.84 -12.65
CA ASN A 209 -12.80 3.80 -13.43
C ASN A 209 -13.03 2.43 -12.80
N GLU A 210 -13.34 1.46 -13.65
CA GLU A 210 -13.59 0.08 -13.27
C GLU A 210 -12.57 -0.84 -13.92
N TYR A 211 -12.07 -1.80 -13.16
CA TYR A 211 -11.09 -2.78 -13.61
C TYR A 211 -11.45 -4.16 -13.07
N ALA A 212 -11.22 -5.18 -13.85
CA ALA A 212 -11.37 -6.55 -13.38
C ALA A 212 -10.16 -7.39 -13.77
N PHE A 213 -9.65 -8.16 -12.83
CA PHE A 213 -8.55 -9.09 -13.04
C PHE A 213 -9.01 -10.49 -12.71
N LEU A 214 -8.68 -11.42 -13.60
CA LEU A 214 -8.86 -12.85 -13.38
C LEU A 214 -7.55 -13.56 -13.67
N ASN A 215 -7.03 -14.26 -12.66
CA ASN A 215 -5.91 -15.15 -12.82
C ASN A 215 -6.38 -16.58 -12.55
N ALA A 216 -5.85 -17.54 -13.27
CA ALA A 216 -6.16 -18.95 -13.08
C ALA A 216 -4.91 -19.80 -13.25
N ASN A 217 -4.84 -20.86 -12.47
CA ASN A 217 -3.75 -21.82 -12.54
C ASN A 217 -4.29 -23.23 -12.44
N LEU A 218 -3.82 -24.11 -13.30
CA LEU A 218 -4.12 -25.54 -13.29
C LEU A 218 -2.82 -26.32 -13.22
N SER A 219 -2.61 -27.03 -12.12
CA SER A 219 -1.47 -27.94 -11.94
C SER A 219 -1.93 -29.38 -11.99
N TYR A 220 -1.16 -30.22 -12.63
CA TYR A 220 -1.34 -31.67 -12.64
C TYR A 220 -0.06 -32.35 -12.21
N GLN A 221 -0.15 -33.17 -11.17
CA GLN A 221 0.90 -34.07 -10.76
C GLN A 221 0.28 -35.43 -10.36
N LYS A 222 0.62 -36.48 -11.08
CA LYS A 222 0.24 -37.82 -10.71
C LYS A 222 1.02 -38.23 -9.44
N ARG A 223 0.35 -38.93 -8.53
CA ARG A 223 0.98 -39.47 -7.33
C ARG A 223 2.22 -40.33 -7.71
N ASP A 224 3.31 -40.12 -6.99
CA ASP A 224 4.60 -40.76 -7.19
C ASP A 224 5.27 -40.47 -8.56
N SER A 225 4.77 -39.48 -9.29
CA SER A 225 5.41 -38.98 -10.52
C SER A 225 6.41 -37.88 -10.21
N LYS A 226 7.56 -37.92 -10.88
CA LYS A 226 8.56 -36.86 -10.86
C LYS A 226 8.19 -35.66 -11.76
N TRP A 227 7.13 -35.80 -12.56
CA TRP A 227 6.66 -34.77 -13.49
C TRP A 227 5.48 -34.01 -12.93
N GLU A 228 5.57 -32.68 -12.98
CA GLU A 228 4.49 -31.73 -12.72
C GLU A 228 4.25 -30.90 -13.97
N TYR A 229 2.98 -30.72 -14.35
CA TYR A 229 2.52 -29.89 -15.46
C TYR A 229 1.71 -28.76 -14.90
N ASN A 230 1.97 -27.53 -15.35
CA ASN A 230 1.26 -26.37 -14.86
C ASN A 230 0.91 -25.44 -16.03
N ILE A 231 -0.35 -25.01 -16.07
CA ILE A 231 -0.83 -24.00 -16.99
C ILE A 231 -1.32 -22.82 -16.15
N GLN A 232 -0.74 -21.65 -16.37
CA GLN A 232 -1.09 -20.42 -15.68
C GLN A 232 -1.58 -19.39 -16.69
N VAL A 233 -2.74 -18.80 -16.44
CA VAL A 233 -3.29 -17.67 -17.18
C VAL A 233 -3.27 -16.45 -16.24
N THR A 234 -2.61 -15.39 -16.65
CA THR A 234 -2.55 -14.13 -15.91
C THR A 234 -3.31 -13.08 -16.70
N ASN A 235 -4.07 -12.25 -15.99
CA ASN A 235 -4.91 -11.20 -16.57
C ASN A 235 -5.82 -11.73 -17.68
N ALA A 236 -6.57 -12.80 -17.40
CA ALA A 236 -7.43 -13.49 -18.40
C ALA A 236 -8.46 -12.55 -19.04
N LEU A 237 -8.86 -11.49 -18.33
CA LEU A 237 -9.80 -10.48 -18.83
C LEU A 237 -9.14 -9.41 -19.71
N ASN A 238 -7.80 -9.44 -19.81
CA ASN A 238 -7.01 -8.50 -20.61
C ASN A 238 -7.22 -7.03 -20.21
N THR A 239 -7.25 -6.74 -18.92
CA THR A 239 -7.31 -5.37 -18.40
C THR A 239 -6.03 -4.63 -18.78
N GLU A 240 -6.17 -3.47 -19.45
CA GLU A 240 -5.04 -2.77 -20.07
C GLU A 240 -4.41 -1.70 -19.17
N ALA A 241 -5.19 -1.10 -18.29
CA ALA A 241 -4.72 -0.02 -17.43
C ALA A 241 -5.31 -0.10 -16.02
N LEU A 242 -4.60 0.48 -15.06
CA LEU A 242 -5.01 0.66 -13.67
C LEU A 242 -4.68 2.08 -13.25
N ASN A 243 -5.64 2.79 -12.65
CA ASN A 243 -5.41 4.11 -12.09
C ASN A 243 -4.99 4.00 -10.61
N GLN A 244 -4.06 4.84 -10.24
CA GLN A 244 -3.56 4.95 -8.87
C GLN A 244 -3.39 6.42 -8.51
N ASP A 245 -3.86 6.81 -7.33
CA ASP A 245 -3.58 8.12 -6.74
C ASP A 245 -2.24 8.10 -6.00
N GLY A 246 -1.62 9.25 -5.98
CA GLY A 246 -0.38 9.51 -5.25
C GLY A 246 -0.48 10.81 -4.48
N PHE A 247 0.14 10.84 -3.32
CA PHE A 247 0.21 12.01 -2.47
C PHE A 247 1.66 12.24 -2.03
N ASN A 248 2.08 13.48 -2.14
CA ASN A 248 3.28 13.94 -1.47
C ASN A 248 3.05 15.36 -0.90
N ASP A 249 4.07 15.93 -0.30
CA ASP A 249 4.04 17.25 0.33
C ASP A 249 3.83 18.41 -0.65
N LEU A 250 4.04 18.20 -1.96
CA LEU A 250 3.93 19.21 -2.99
C LEU A 250 2.66 19.10 -3.83
N PHE A 251 2.23 17.86 -4.17
CA PHE A 251 1.12 17.63 -5.08
C PHE A 251 0.33 16.35 -4.80
N ILE A 252 -0.88 16.33 -5.30
CA ILE A 252 -1.73 15.16 -5.41
C ILE A 252 -1.76 14.80 -6.89
N SER A 253 -1.54 13.54 -7.20
CA SER A 253 -1.52 13.04 -8.57
C SER A 253 -2.45 11.84 -8.74
N SER A 254 -2.97 11.66 -9.93
CA SER A 254 -3.56 10.40 -10.38
C SER A 254 -2.83 9.96 -11.64
N SER A 255 -2.42 8.71 -11.67
CA SER A 255 -1.65 8.14 -12.77
C SER A 255 -2.29 6.88 -13.28
N ALA A 256 -2.33 6.70 -14.59
CA ALA A 256 -2.72 5.45 -15.22
C ALA A 256 -1.47 4.63 -15.53
N TYR A 257 -1.42 3.41 -15.02
CA TYR A 257 -0.35 2.46 -15.28
C TYR A 257 -0.81 1.43 -16.29
N MET A 258 -0.01 1.16 -17.30
CA MET A 258 -0.24 0.04 -18.20
C MET A 258 -0.03 -1.28 -17.46
N VAL A 259 -0.99 -2.15 -17.57
CA VAL A 259 -0.93 -3.49 -16.99
C VAL A 259 -0.41 -4.45 -18.05
N GLN A 260 0.36 -5.46 -17.62
CA GLN A 260 0.81 -6.50 -18.52
C GLN A 260 -0.40 -7.20 -19.16
N PRO A 261 -0.47 -7.30 -20.50
CA PRO A 261 -1.56 -7.97 -21.20
C PRO A 261 -1.75 -9.41 -20.74
N ARG A 262 -2.89 -10.00 -21.08
CA ARG A 262 -3.14 -11.43 -20.86
C ARG A 262 -2.03 -12.27 -21.47
N TYR A 263 -1.51 -13.19 -20.66
CA TYR A 263 -0.56 -14.17 -21.13
C TYR A 263 -0.82 -15.54 -20.50
N VAL A 264 -0.40 -16.56 -21.20
CA VAL A 264 -0.51 -17.96 -20.78
C VAL A 264 0.90 -18.56 -20.68
N VAL A 265 1.20 -19.19 -19.55
CA VAL A 265 2.47 -19.85 -19.32
C VAL A 265 2.22 -21.33 -19.11
N PHE A 266 2.92 -22.17 -19.87
CA PHE A 266 3.04 -23.59 -19.61
C PHE A 266 4.38 -23.87 -18.93
N LYS A 267 4.34 -24.54 -17.77
CA LYS A 267 5.52 -24.91 -17.00
C LYS A 267 5.58 -26.43 -16.89
N LEU A 268 6.74 -26.99 -17.15
CA LEU A 268 7.05 -28.39 -16.95
C LEU A 268 8.16 -28.49 -15.90
N LYS A 269 7.89 -29.21 -14.81
CA LYS A 269 8.86 -29.42 -13.73
C LYS A 269 9.15 -30.92 -13.62
N TYR A 270 10.42 -31.24 -13.40
CA TYR A 270 10.90 -32.59 -13.14
C TYR A 270 11.71 -32.59 -11.84
N ASP A 271 11.29 -33.39 -10.87
CA ASP A 271 12.00 -33.58 -9.61
C ASP A 271 13.04 -34.70 -9.77
N LEU A 272 14.30 -34.39 -9.57
CA LEU A 272 15.45 -35.28 -9.74
C LEU A 272 15.53 -36.39 -8.66
#